data_e5b9bf96bca35c818be69528e5f6c8c9
#
_entry.id   e5b9bf96bca35c818be69528e5f6c8c9
#
_cell.length_a   1.000
_cell.length_b   1.000
_cell.length_c   1.000
_cell.angle_alpha   90.00
_cell.angle_beta   90.00
_cell.angle_gamma   90.00
#
_symmetry.space_group_name_H-M   'P 1'
#
loop_
_entity.id
_entity.type
_entity.pdbx_description
1 polymer ?
#
loop_
_entity_poly.entity_id
_entity_poly.type
_entity_poly.pdbx_seq_one_letter_code
_entity_poly.pdbx_strand_id
1 'polypeptide(L)'
;LDGIYVSHTDEDHISGVRELLEFVEKDLTSLRIENLILPKWSDIQENKNYRELTELAESAGVRVLTVKAGDEIRYGTVRLKVLWPESTASGKEVNEDAMVLEMISKDFKGLFTGDIGMVTEEKLIQNGCLEDVDFLKTAHHGSRYSTGAEFLEIVRPELAVVSCSATNTYGHPSQDTLERLKKSGSRVLITRDCGAVTIVNGKSVSAFNRIK
;
A
#
# COMPACT_ATOMS: atom_id res chain seq x y z
N LEU A 1 -11.49 1.86 14.42
CA LEU A 1 -11.09 1.62 13.01
C LEU A 1 -11.78 0.35 12.52
N ASP A 2 -12.44 0.43 11.37
CA ASP A 2 -13.13 -0.72 10.77
C ASP A 2 -12.11 -1.74 10.21
N GLY A 3 -10.93 -1.27 9.80
CA GLY A 3 -9.85 -2.15 9.34
C GLY A 3 -8.51 -1.45 9.15
N ILE A 4 -7.46 -2.24 9.31
CA ILE A 4 -6.09 -1.88 8.96
C ILE A 4 -5.65 -2.82 7.84
N TYR A 5 -5.22 -2.26 6.72
CA TYR A 5 -4.72 -3.00 5.57
C TYR A 5 -3.20 -2.94 5.57
N VAL A 6 -2.57 -4.10 5.63
CA VAL A 6 -1.12 -4.26 5.56
C VAL A 6 -0.77 -4.84 4.21
N SER A 7 0.01 -4.11 3.42
CA SER A 7 0.38 -4.57 2.08
C SER A 7 1.28 -5.80 2.13
N HIS A 8 2.24 -5.83 3.02
CA HIS A 8 3.19 -6.93 3.25
C HIS A 8 3.87 -6.76 4.61
N THR A 9 4.78 -7.66 4.95
CA THR A 9 5.26 -7.81 6.33
C THR A 9 6.70 -7.34 6.58
N ASP A 10 7.23 -6.45 5.72
CA ASP A 10 8.49 -5.78 6.01
C ASP A 10 8.34 -4.77 7.15
N GLU A 11 9.39 -4.59 7.95
CA GLU A 11 9.35 -3.85 9.21
C GLU A 11 8.84 -2.41 9.06
N ASP A 12 9.19 -1.73 7.99
CA ASP A 12 8.75 -0.35 7.74
C ASP A 12 7.26 -0.25 7.37
N HIS A 13 6.59 -1.37 7.09
CA HIS A 13 5.15 -1.46 6.86
C HIS A 13 4.36 -1.97 8.07
N ILE A 14 4.98 -2.71 8.98
CA ILE A 14 4.27 -3.32 10.11
C ILE A 14 4.63 -2.78 11.48
N SER A 15 5.77 -2.11 11.65
CA SER A 15 6.23 -1.64 12.97
C SER A 15 5.20 -0.76 13.68
N GLY A 16 4.61 0.21 12.98
CA GLY A 16 3.56 1.06 13.54
C GLY A 16 2.25 0.32 13.81
N VAL A 17 1.92 -0.67 13.00
CA VAL A 17 0.73 -1.52 13.23
C VAL A 17 0.94 -2.40 14.46
N ARG A 18 2.13 -2.97 14.61
CA ARG A 18 2.51 -3.78 15.78
C ARG A 18 2.41 -2.95 17.08
N GLU A 19 3.01 -1.75 17.10
CA GLU A 19 2.93 -0.85 18.25
C GLU A 19 1.47 -0.49 18.60
N LEU A 20 0.65 -0.21 17.59
CA LEU A 20 -0.76 0.10 17.79
C LEU A 20 -1.55 -1.08 18.37
N LEU A 21 -1.31 -2.30 17.87
CA LEU A 21 -1.93 -3.52 18.38
C LEU A 21 -1.50 -3.80 19.83
N GLU A 22 -0.22 -3.58 20.17
CA GLU A 22 0.25 -3.68 21.55
C GLU A 22 -0.43 -2.69 22.49
N PHE A 23 -0.70 -1.46 22.04
CA PHE A 23 -1.44 -0.49 22.86
C PHE A 23 -2.89 -0.92 23.07
N VAL A 24 -3.52 -1.52 22.07
CA VAL A 24 -4.87 -2.08 22.20
C VAL A 24 -4.88 -3.27 23.14
N GLU A 25 -3.97 -4.23 22.97
CA GLU A 25 -3.83 -5.43 23.84
C GLU A 25 -3.64 -5.07 25.31
N LYS A 26 -2.81 -4.05 25.58
CA LYS A 26 -2.49 -3.60 26.94
C LYS A 26 -3.49 -2.60 27.53
N ASP A 27 -4.58 -2.35 26.81
CA ASP A 27 -5.63 -1.38 27.21
C ASP A 27 -5.08 0.05 27.47
N LEU A 28 -4.03 0.44 26.71
CA LEU A 28 -3.37 1.74 26.81
C LEU A 28 -4.01 2.81 25.92
N THR A 29 -5.02 2.46 25.15
CA THR A 29 -5.75 3.34 24.23
C THR A 29 -7.23 3.01 24.23
N SER A 30 -8.07 4.03 24.02
CA SER A 30 -9.51 3.83 23.76
C SER A 30 -9.81 3.45 22.30
N LEU A 31 -8.79 3.37 21.46
CA LEU A 31 -8.95 2.99 20.06
C LEU A 31 -9.41 1.53 19.97
N ARG A 32 -10.42 1.30 19.13
CA ARG A 32 -10.87 -0.05 18.77
C ARG A 32 -10.54 -0.32 17.32
N ILE A 33 -10.00 -1.51 17.06
CA ILE A 33 -9.68 -2.01 15.73
C ILE A 33 -10.53 -3.26 15.54
N GLU A 34 -11.35 -3.29 14.48
CA GLU A 34 -12.21 -4.43 14.22
C GLU A 34 -11.50 -5.53 13.44
N ASN A 35 -10.75 -5.12 12.41
CA ASN A 35 -10.11 -6.06 11.50
C ASN A 35 -8.66 -5.66 11.18
N LEU A 36 -7.80 -6.65 11.09
CA LEU A 36 -6.49 -6.59 10.44
C LEU A 36 -6.59 -7.38 9.13
N ILE A 37 -6.30 -6.72 8.01
CA ILE A 37 -6.43 -7.30 6.68
C ILE A 37 -5.04 -7.51 6.09
N LEU A 38 -4.69 -8.76 5.80
CA LEU A 38 -3.40 -9.22 5.30
C LEU A 38 -3.53 -9.84 3.90
N PRO A 39 -2.47 -9.85 3.10
CA PRO A 39 -2.44 -10.63 1.87
C PRO A 39 -2.54 -12.13 2.18
N LYS A 40 -3.26 -12.86 1.32
CA LYS A 40 -3.37 -14.32 1.46
C LYS A 40 -2.15 -14.99 0.86
N TRP A 41 -1.30 -15.56 1.72
CA TRP A 41 -0.13 -16.35 1.34
C TRP A 41 -0.29 -17.81 1.75
N SER A 42 0.34 -18.74 1.02
CA SER A 42 0.28 -20.17 1.34
C SER A 42 1.29 -20.56 2.43
N ASP A 43 2.46 -19.94 2.45
CA ASP A 43 3.60 -20.31 3.30
C ASP A 43 3.76 -19.39 4.51
N ILE A 44 2.65 -18.91 5.08
CA ILE A 44 2.63 -17.98 6.23
C ILE A 44 3.42 -18.51 7.43
N GLN A 45 3.53 -19.83 7.58
CA GLN A 45 4.29 -20.44 8.68
C GLN A 45 5.79 -20.17 8.58
N GLU A 46 6.32 -19.94 7.41
CA GLU A 46 7.72 -19.60 7.18
C GLU A 46 8.01 -18.10 7.39
N ASN A 47 6.97 -17.25 7.32
CA ASN A 47 7.12 -15.81 7.52
C ASN A 47 6.91 -15.44 9.00
N LYS A 48 8.01 -15.17 9.70
CA LYS A 48 8.01 -14.82 11.12
C LYS A 48 7.14 -13.58 11.41
N ASN A 49 7.32 -12.50 10.65
CA ASN A 49 6.62 -11.24 10.86
C ASN A 49 5.11 -11.40 10.68
N TYR A 50 4.70 -12.21 9.70
CA TYR A 50 3.29 -12.51 9.47
C TYR A 50 2.65 -13.21 10.66
N ARG A 51 3.30 -14.26 11.18
CA ARG A 51 2.81 -15.00 12.35
C ARG A 51 2.71 -14.12 13.58
N GLU A 52 3.81 -13.43 13.93
CA GLU A 52 3.84 -12.56 15.11
C GLU A 52 2.78 -11.47 15.06
N LEU A 53 2.56 -10.87 13.87
CA LEU A 53 1.54 -9.85 13.70
C LEU A 53 0.12 -10.43 13.85
N THR A 54 -0.10 -11.65 13.33
CA THR A 54 -1.38 -12.35 13.46
C THR A 54 -1.67 -12.72 14.92
N GLU A 55 -0.70 -13.32 15.61
CA GLU A 55 -0.81 -13.70 17.03
C GLU A 55 -1.10 -12.47 17.91
N LEU A 56 -0.42 -11.36 17.65
CA LEU A 56 -0.63 -10.12 18.39
C LEU A 56 -2.03 -9.52 18.11
N ALA A 57 -2.50 -9.55 16.87
CA ALA A 57 -3.84 -9.08 16.53
C ALA A 57 -4.91 -9.91 17.24
N GLU A 58 -4.77 -11.23 17.24
CA GLU A 58 -5.68 -12.14 17.93
C GLU A 58 -5.68 -11.91 19.46
N SER A 59 -4.52 -11.71 20.07
CA SER A 59 -4.42 -11.40 21.51
C SER A 59 -5.03 -10.04 21.85
N ALA A 60 -4.96 -9.08 20.94
CA ALA A 60 -5.63 -7.77 21.06
C ALA A 60 -7.14 -7.81 20.78
N GLY A 61 -7.72 -8.99 20.47
CA GLY A 61 -9.12 -9.14 20.12
C GLY A 61 -9.49 -8.60 18.75
N VAL A 62 -8.52 -8.40 17.85
CA VAL A 62 -8.69 -7.91 16.48
C VAL A 62 -8.84 -9.11 15.54
N ARG A 63 -9.87 -9.09 14.71
CA ARG A 63 -10.10 -10.17 13.74
C ARG A 63 -9.12 -10.08 12.57
N VAL A 64 -8.42 -11.17 12.28
CA VAL A 64 -7.53 -11.27 11.12
C VAL A 64 -8.31 -11.78 9.91
N LEU A 65 -8.23 -11.05 8.82
CA LEU A 65 -8.79 -11.41 7.52
C LEU A 65 -7.68 -11.48 6.48
N THR A 66 -7.78 -12.42 5.55
CA THR A 66 -6.84 -12.54 4.44
C THR A 66 -7.53 -12.31 3.11
N VAL A 67 -6.88 -11.59 2.21
CA VAL A 67 -7.43 -11.21 0.91
C VAL A 67 -6.47 -11.54 -0.23
N LYS A 68 -7.04 -11.75 -1.42
CA LYS A 68 -6.34 -12.08 -2.66
C LYS A 68 -7.00 -11.39 -3.84
N ALA A 69 -6.37 -11.44 -4.99
CA ALA A 69 -6.92 -10.91 -6.24
C ALA A 69 -8.35 -11.39 -6.49
N GLY A 70 -9.22 -10.45 -6.84
CA GLY A 70 -10.65 -10.66 -7.07
C GLY A 70 -11.54 -10.41 -5.84
N ASP A 71 -10.98 -10.31 -4.64
CA ASP A 71 -11.76 -9.96 -3.45
C ASP A 71 -12.13 -8.46 -3.47
N GLU A 72 -13.31 -8.14 -2.94
CA GLU A 72 -13.80 -6.76 -2.83
C GLU A 72 -14.36 -6.50 -1.43
N ILE A 73 -13.96 -5.40 -0.83
CA ILE A 73 -14.46 -4.94 0.47
C ILE A 73 -15.18 -3.62 0.28
N ARG A 74 -16.29 -3.44 0.97
CA ARG A 74 -17.13 -2.23 0.85
C ARG A 74 -17.34 -1.56 2.20
N TYR A 75 -17.09 -0.25 2.21
CA TYR A 75 -17.40 0.63 3.33
C TYR A 75 -18.30 1.78 2.83
N GLY A 76 -19.61 1.63 3.02
CA GLY A 76 -20.58 2.57 2.48
C GLY A 76 -20.49 2.69 0.96
N THR A 77 -20.08 3.85 0.46
CA THR A 77 -19.91 4.11 -0.97
C THR A 77 -18.49 3.84 -1.48
N VAL A 78 -17.55 3.52 -0.58
CA VAL A 78 -16.17 3.20 -0.95
C VAL A 78 -16.06 1.70 -1.22
N ARG A 79 -15.41 1.36 -2.33
CA ARG A 79 -15.04 -0.02 -2.70
C ARG A 79 -13.53 -0.15 -2.73
N LEU A 80 -13.02 -1.20 -2.11
CA LEU A 80 -11.62 -1.60 -2.17
C LEU A 80 -11.56 -2.92 -2.93
N LYS A 81 -10.98 -2.90 -4.12
CA LYS A 81 -10.74 -4.11 -4.91
C LYS A 81 -9.30 -4.56 -4.70
N VAL A 82 -9.12 -5.84 -4.42
CA VAL A 82 -7.80 -6.45 -4.33
C VAL A 82 -7.40 -6.90 -5.73
N LEU A 83 -6.33 -6.31 -6.28
CA LEU A 83 -5.80 -6.67 -7.58
C LEU A 83 -4.68 -7.71 -7.49
N TRP A 84 -4.00 -7.79 -6.35
CA TRP A 84 -2.90 -8.70 -6.03
C TRP A 84 -2.83 -8.95 -4.51
N PRO A 85 -2.32 -10.07 -3.98
CA PRO A 85 -1.67 -11.18 -4.68
C PRO A 85 -2.66 -12.21 -5.27
N GLU A 86 -2.17 -13.06 -6.18
CA GLU A 86 -2.91 -14.23 -6.64
C GLU A 86 -3.11 -15.26 -5.53
N SER A 87 -4.08 -16.17 -5.72
CA SER A 87 -4.39 -17.22 -4.74
C SER A 87 -3.25 -18.23 -4.50
N THR A 88 -2.28 -18.26 -5.41
CA THR A 88 -1.09 -19.12 -5.40
C THR A 88 0.14 -18.45 -4.80
N ALA A 89 0.05 -17.19 -4.40
CA ALA A 89 1.16 -16.46 -3.79
C ALA A 89 1.67 -17.16 -2.53
N SER A 90 2.98 -17.30 -2.42
CA SER A 90 3.59 -18.00 -1.29
C SER A 90 3.92 -17.08 -0.10
N GLY A 91 4.20 -15.80 -0.35
CA GLY A 91 4.75 -14.86 0.61
C GLY A 91 6.26 -15.00 0.82
N LYS A 92 6.95 -15.78 -0.03
CA LYS A 92 8.42 -15.88 0.00
C LYS A 92 9.08 -14.64 -0.58
N GLU A 93 8.54 -14.17 -1.69
CA GLU A 93 8.93 -12.89 -2.29
C GLU A 93 8.02 -11.79 -1.74
N VAL A 94 8.27 -11.38 -0.50
CA VAL A 94 7.38 -10.54 0.32
C VAL A 94 6.92 -9.29 -0.42
N ASN A 95 7.84 -8.61 -1.13
CA ASN A 95 7.52 -7.43 -1.92
C ASN A 95 6.69 -7.77 -3.16
N GLU A 96 7.08 -8.78 -3.92
CA GLU A 96 6.35 -9.18 -5.14
C GLU A 96 4.97 -9.78 -4.81
N ASP A 97 4.79 -10.33 -3.63
CA ASP A 97 3.51 -10.85 -3.11
C ASP A 97 2.75 -9.80 -2.26
N ALA A 98 3.17 -8.53 -2.27
CA ALA A 98 2.51 -7.46 -1.54
C ALA A 98 1.11 -7.15 -2.08
N MET A 99 0.18 -6.79 -1.21
CA MET A 99 -1.20 -6.46 -1.59
C MET A 99 -1.25 -5.19 -2.43
N VAL A 100 -1.92 -5.28 -3.58
CA VAL A 100 -2.29 -4.15 -4.42
C VAL A 100 -3.77 -3.90 -4.30
N LEU A 101 -4.14 -2.67 -3.89
CA LEU A 101 -5.52 -2.25 -3.70
C LEU A 101 -5.90 -1.10 -4.64
N GLU A 102 -7.04 -1.25 -5.32
CA GLU A 102 -7.73 -0.15 -5.98
C GLU A 102 -8.87 0.34 -5.08
N MET A 103 -8.82 1.60 -4.68
CA MET A 103 -9.89 2.27 -3.96
C MET A 103 -10.75 3.07 -4.92
N ILE A 104 -12.06 2.82 -4.91
CA ILE A 104 -13.03 3.54 -5.71
C ILE A 104 -14.03 4.24 -4.79
N SER A 105 -14.11 5.55 -4.88
CA SER A 105 -15.07 6.37 -4.12
C SER A 105 -15.71 7.41 -5.03
N LYS A 106 -16.95 7.17 -5.43
CA LYS A 106 -17.66 8.00 -6.44
C LYS A 106 -16.82 8.10 -7.73
N ASP A 107 -16.38 9.32 -8.07
CA ASP A 107 -15.60 9.62 -9.27
C ASP A 107 -14.08 9.62 -9.01
N PHE A 108 -13.62 9.10 -7.86
CA PHE A 108 -12.21 9.05 -7.47
C PHE A 108 -11.70 7.62 -7.40
N LYS A 109 -10.60 7.37 -8.09
CA LYS A 109 -9.87 6.10 -8.05
C LYS A 109 -8.45 6.30 -7.51
N GLY A 110 -8.09 5.52 -6.52
CA GLY A 110 -6.74 5.49 -5.95
C GLY A 110 -6.13 4.11 -6.04
N LEU A 111 -4.87 4.00 -6.45
CA LEU A 111 -4.12 2.75 -6.50
C LEU A 111 -3.02 2.74 -5.45
N PHE A 112 -3.03 1.71 -4.60
CA PHE A 112 -2.05 1.45 -3.57
C PHE A 112 -1.30 0.18 -3.93
N THR A 113 -0.02 0.29 -4.21
CA THR A 113 0.77 -0.78 -4.84
C THR A 113 1.69 -1.52 -3.88
N GLY A 114 1.67 -1.17 -2.58
CA GLY A 114 2.64 -1.74 -1.64
C GLY A 114 4.07 -1.52 -2.16
N ASP A 115 4.85 -2.59 -2.11
CA ASP A 115 6.26 -2.56 -2.55
C ASP A 115 6.53 -3.52 -3.71
N ILE A 116 5.50 -3.78 -4.55
CA ILE A 116 5.68 -4.60 -5.76
C ILE A 116 6.75 -4.03 -6.68
N GLY A 117 7.47 -4.93 -7.35
CA GLY A 117 8.41 -4.59 -8.41
C GLY A 117 7.81 -4.69 -9.81
N MET A 118 8.62 -4.37 -10.82
CA MET A 118 8.20 -4.43 -12.22
C MET A 118 7.74 -5.82 -12.66
N VAL A 119 8.22 -6.88 -12.02
CA VAL A 119 7.81 -8.26 -12.30
C VAL A 119 6.31 -8.45 -11.99
N THR A 120 5.86 -7.96 -10.86
CA THR A 120 4.43 -8.02 -10.49
C THR A 120 3.61 -7.01 -11.27
N GLU A 121 4.13 -5.83 -11.57
CA GLU A 121 3.48 -4.86 -12.46
C GLU A 121 3.19 -5.47 -13.84
N GLU A 122 4.15 -6.21 -14.42
CA GLU A 122 3.95 -6.92 -15.69
C GLU A 122 2.82 -7.96 -15.61
N LYS A 123 2.74 -8.72 -14.53
CA LYS A 123 1.63 -9.66 -14.31
C LYS A 123 0.28 -8.95 -14.21
N LEU A 124 0.20 -7.82 -13.50
CA LEU A 124 -1.02 -7.01 -13.41
C LEU A 124 -1.45 -6.47 -14.78
N ILE A 125 -0.48 -6.08 -15.63
CA ILE A 125 -0.73 -5.66 -17.01
C ILE A 125 -1.29 -6.83 -17.83
N GLN A 126 -0.65 -7.99 -17.76
CA GLN A 126 -1.07 -9.20 -18.48
C GLN A 126 -2.46 -9.67 -18.06
N ASN A 127 -2.79 -9.54 -16.78
CA ASN A 127 -4.12 -9.87 -16.23
C ASN A 127 -5.22 -8.89 -16.66
N GLY A 128 -4.86 -7.74 -17.24
CA GLY A 128 -5.80 -6.72 -17.72
C GLY A 128 -6.67 -6.11 -16.63
N CYS A 129 -6.19 -6.09 -15.38
CA CYS A 129 -6.96 -5.59 -14.23
C CYS A 129 -6.66 -4.14 -13.86
N LEU A 130 -5.72 -3.50 -14.56
CA LEU A 130 -5.35 -2.10 -14.34
C LEU A 130 -6.20 -1.16 -15.17
N GLU A 131 -6.58 -0.04 -14.58
CA GLU A 131 -7.29 1.07 -15.23
C GLU A 131 -6.55 2.38 -14.94
N ASP A 132 -6.93 3.48 -15.60
CA ASP A 132 -6.46 4.81 -15.23
C ASP A 132 -6.99 5.23 -13.85
N VAL A 133 -6.15 5.95 -13.10
CA VAL A 133 -6.44 6.34 -11.72
C VAL A 133 -6.12 7.81 -11.47
N ASP A 134 -6.84 8.44 -10.55
CA ASP A 134 -6.56 9.82 -10.12
C ASP A 134 -5.31 9.88 -9.22
N PHE A 135 -5.10 8.83 -8.42
CA PHE A 135 -4.07 8.77 -7.40
C PHE A 135 -3.29 7.46 -7.44
N LEU A 136 -1.96 7.57 -7.35
CA LEU A 136 -1.05 6.44 -7.18
C LEU A 136 -0.19 6.63 -5.92
N LYS A 137 -0.26 5.69 -4.97
CA LYS A 137 0.83 5.47 -4.00
C LYS A 137 1.94 4.73 -4.75
N THR A 138 3.04 5.42 -5.03
CA THR A 138 4.16 4.88 -5.78
C THR A 138 4.73 3.65 -5.09
N ALA A 139 4.97 2.59 -5.85
CA ALA A 139 5.46 1.33 -5.32
C ALA A 139 6.88 1.46 -4.75
N HIS A 140 7.16 0.67 -3.73
CA HIS A 140 8.46 0.45 -3.12
C HIS A 140 9.25 1.76 -2.90
N HIS A 141 8.57 2.75 -2.29
CA HIS A 141 9.13 4.07 -1.94
C HIS A 141 9.81 4.81 -3.12
N GLY A 142 9.45 4.45 -4.36
CA GLY A 142 10.08 4.97 -5.56
C GLY A 142 11.39 4.27 -5.93
N SER A 143 11.52 2.98 -5.64
CA SER A 143 12.62 2.14 -6.11
C SER A 143 12.78 2.20 -7.63
N ARG A 144 14.01 2.10 -8.14
CA ARG A 144 14.25 2.02 -9.59
C ARG A 144 13.64 0.79 -10.25
N TYR A 145 13.38 -0.24 -9.47
CA TYR A 145 12.84 -1.54 -9.90
C TYR A 145 11.33 -1.63 -9.80
N SER A 146 10.65 -0.52 -9.58
CA SER A 146 9.19 -0.42 -9.49
C SER A 146 8.68 0.79 -10.26
N THR A 147 7.37 0.88 -10.45
CA THR A 147 6.68 1.98 -11.15
C THR A 147 7.22 2.15 -12.56
N GLY A 148 7.12 1.07 -13.35
CA GLY A 148 7.63 0.95 -14.70
C GLY A 148 6.90 1.85 -15.69
N ALA A 149 7.52 2.08 -16.87
CA ALA A 149 6.94 2.95 -17.88
C ALA A 149 5.64 2.38 -18.44
N GLU A 150 5.60 1.09 -18.79
CA GLU A 150 4.40 0.42 -19.31
C GLU A 150 3.25 0.43 -18.29
N PHE A 151 3.56 0.21 -17.01
CA PHE A 151 2.58 0.34 -15.93
C PHE A 151 2.00 1.75 -15.87
N LEU A 152 2.84 2.78 -15.94
CA LEU A 152 2.41 4.19 -15.93
C LEU A 152 1.61 4.59 -17.19
N GLU A 153 1.87 3.98 -18.35
CA GLU A 153 1.08 4.21 -19.57
C GLU A 153 -0.36 3.74 -19.44
N ILE A 154 -0.62 2.75 -18.58
CA ILE A 154 -1.97 2.23 -18.32
C ILE A 154 -2.62 3.01 -17.19
N VAL A 155 -1.96 3.13 -16.03
CA VAL A 155 -2.59 3.72 -14.84
C VAL A 155 -2.65 5.26 -14.86
N ARG A 156 -1.80 5.92 -15.62
CA ARG A 156 -1.79 7.38 -15.93
C ARG A 156 -2.21 8.28 -14.76
N PRO A 157 -1.60 8.15 -13.57
CA PRO A 157 -2.09 8.86 -12.40
C PRO A 157 -1.93 10.37 -12.55
N GLU A 158 -2.99 11.13 -12.20
CA GLU A 158 -2.89 12.59 -12.10
C GLU A 158 -1.96 13.01 -10.97
N LEU A 159 -2.03 12.30 -9.84
CA LEU A 159 -1.20 12.51 -8.66
C LEU A 159 -0.47 11.22 -8.27
N ALA A 160 0.84 11.29 -8.19
CA ALA A 160 1.68 10.23 -7.62
C ALA A 160 2.28 10.71 -6.29
N VAL A 161 2.12 9.92 -5.24
CA VAL A 161 2.75 10.18 -3.92
C VAL A 161 3.81 9.14 -3.64
N VAL A 162 5.03 9.60 -3.43
CA VAL A 162 6.15 8.79 -2.97
C VAL A 162 6.28 8.93 -1.47
N SER A 163 6.01 7.86 -0.74
CA SER A 163 6.22 7.79 0.71
C SER A 163 7.67 7.36 0.98
N CYS A 164 8.50 8.22 1.49
CA CYS A 164 9.88 7.89 1.86
C CYS A 164 10.39 8.76 3.02
N SER A 165 11.36 8.21 3.77
CA SER A 165 12.04 8.94 4.84
C SER A 165 13.10 9.89 4.28
N ALA A 166 13.32 11.01 4.98
CA ALA A 166 14.43 11.92 4.70
C ALA A 166 15.80 11.29 4.99
N THR A 167 15.82 10.25 5.83
CA THR A 167 17.05 9.57 6.30
C THR A 167 17.18 8.16 5.74
N ASN A 168 16.42 7.80 4.66
CA ASN A 168 16.54 6.47 4.08
C ASN A 168 17.93 6.26 3.47
N THR A 169 18.47 5.05 3.64
CA THR A 169 19.79 4.65 3.14
C THR A 169 19.74 3.97 1.78
N TYR A 170 18.54 3.70 1.26
CA TYR A 170 18.31 2.98 -0.01
C TYR A 170 18.39 3.89 -1.24
N GLY A 171 18.46 5.23 -1.03
CA GLY A 171 18.48 6.20 -2.12
C GLY A 171 17.11 6.39 -2.79
N HIS A 172 16.01 6.07 -2.08
CA HIS A 172 14.66 6.29 -2.58
C HIS A 172 14.16 7.73 -2.33
N PRO A 173 13.35 8.29 -3.25
CA PRO A 173 13.04 7.74 -4.58
C PRO A 173 14.25 7.82 -5.52
N SER A 174 14.38 6.85 -6.43
CA SER A 174 15.43 6.87 -7.45
C SER A 174 15.15 7.93 -8.50
N GLN A 175 16.20 8.46 -9.09
CA GLN A 175 16.08 9.44 -10.19
C GLN A 175 15.31 8.84 -11.39
N ASP A 176 15.56 7.56 -11.70
CA ASP A 176 14.89 6.85 -12.79
C ASP A 176 13.38 6.81 -12.62
N THR A 177 12.90 6.56 -11.38
CA THR A 177 11.46 6.53 -11.08
C THR A 177 10.85 7.92 -11.16
N LEU A 178 11.53 8.95 -10.66
CA LEU A 178 11.05 10.33 -10.78
C LEU A 178 10.95 10.78 -12.24
N GLU A 179 11.89 10.36 -13.09
CA GLU A 179 11.85 10.66 -14.53
C GLU A 179 10.69 9.94 -15.23
N ARG A 180 10.40 8.67 -14.88
CA ARG A 180 9.24 7.95 -15.43
C ARG A 180 7.92 8.63 -15.02
N LEU A 181 7.76 8.99 -13.75
CA LEU A 181 6.61 9.70 -13.25
C LEU A 181 6.43 11.08 -13.92
N LYS A 182 7.52 11.81 -14.13
CA LYS A 182 7.48 13.08 -14.85
C LYS A 182 7.07 12.92 -16.31
N LYS A 183 7.58 11.87 -16.98
CA LYS A 183 7.23 11.56 -18.37
C LYS A 183 5.77 11.15 -18.53
N SER A 184 5.19 10.48 -17.54
CA SER A 184 3.75 10.13 -17.55
C SER A 184 2.83 11.33 -17.35
N GLY A 185 3.37 12.51 -17.03
CA GLY A 185 2.58 13.72 -16.80
C GLY A 185 2.03 13.85 -15.39
N SER A 186 2.37 12.94 -14.49
CA SER A 186 1.88 12.95 -13.10
C SER A 186 2.44 14.11 -12.31
N ARG A 187 1.60 14.74 -11.48
CA ARG A 187 2.05 15.58 -10.38
C ARG A 187 2.65 14.71 -9.32
N VAL A 188 3.91 14.95 -8.93
CA VAL A 188 4.62 14.12 -7.94
C VAL A 188 4.74 14.87 -6.61
N LEU A 189 4.35 14.24 -5.52
CA LEU A 189 4.59 14.70 -4.15
C LEU A 189 5.45 13.65 -3.42
N ILE A 190 6.48 14.10 -2.72
CA ILE A 190 7.40 13.25 -1.96
C ILE A 190 7.27 13.60 -0.49
N THR A 191 6.88 12.65 0.36
CA THR A 191 6.63 12.93 1.78
C THR A 191 7.86 13.43 2.53
N ARG A 192 9.06 13.03 2.10
CA ARG A 192 10.33 13.58 2.59
C ARG A 192 10.38 15.11 2.46
N ASP A 193 9.85 15.65 1.36
CA ASP A 193 10.00 17.06 0.99
C ASP A 193 8.79 17.90 1.45
N CYS A 194 7.59 17.31 1.42
CA CYS A 194 6.33 18.02 1.68
C CYS A 194 5.60 17.60 2.96
N GLY A 195 6.08 16.58 3.67
CA GLY A 195 5.40 16.04 4.84
C GLY A 195 4.18 15.18 4.48
N ALA A 196 3.18 15.16 5.35
CA ALA A 196 1.96 14.38 5.13
C ALA A 196 1.14 14.94 3.96
N VAL A 197 0.67 14.04 3.10
CA VAL A 197 -0.23 14.37 1.98
C VAL A 197 -1.65 13.96 2.34
N THR A 198 -2.57 14.90 2.23
CA THR A 198 -4.00 14.67 2.47
C THR A 198 -4.79 14.93 1.18
N ILE A 199 -5.63 13.97 0.80
CA ILE A 199 -6.54 14.08 -0.34
C ILE A 199 -7.97 14.08 0.21
N VAL A 200 -8.75 15.11 -0.10
CA VAL A 200 -10.13 15.24 0.38
C VAL A 200 -11.09 15.22 -0.81
N ASN A 201 -12.03 14.28 -0.79
CA ASN A 201 -13.06 14.10 -1.82
C ASN A 201 -12.50 13.97 -3.25
N GLY A 202 -11.28 13.48 -3.42
CA GLY A 202 -10.61 13.35 -4.71
C GLY A 202 -10.29 14.67 -5.43
N LYS A 203 -10.56 15.83 -4.81
CA LYS A 203 -10.48 17.15 -5.48
C LYS A 203 -9.47 18.09 -4.86
N SER A 204 -9.26 18.04 -3.56
CA SER A 204 -8.31 18.90 -2.89
C SER A 204 -7.13 18.11 -2.34
N VAL A 205 -5.93 18.51 -2.69
CA VAL A 205 -4.68 17.93 -2.25
C VAL A 205 -3.95 18.97 -1.42
N SER A 206 -3.69 18.65 -0.17
CA SER A 206 -2.86 19.47 0.71
C SER A 206 -1.64 18.68 1.20
N ALA A 207 -0.53 19.37 1.35
CA ALA A 207 0.68 18.82 1.91
C ALA A 207 1.11 19.68 3.12
N PHE A 208 1.40 19.02 4.22
CA PHE A 208 1.87 19.68 5.43
C PHE A 208 3.40 19.68 5.46
N ASN A 209 4.01 20.82 5.16
CA ASN A 209 5.43 20.99 5.47
C ASN A 209 5.62 20.86 6.97
N ARG A 210 6.53 20.00 7.39
CA ARG A 210 7.06 20.06 8.75
C ARG A 210 7.60 21.48 8.95
N ILE A 211 7.02 22.22 9.89
CA ILE A 211 7.64 23.44 10.39
C ILE A 211 9.01 23.01 10.90
N LYS A 212 10.06 23.56 10.29
CA LYS A 212 11.46 23.35 10.71
C LYS A 212 11.68 23.99 12.07
#